data_705a5060d3510c78701caebb800a6c4a
#
_entry.id   705a5060d3510c78701caebb800a6c4a
#
_cell.length_a   1.000
_cell.length_b   1.000
_cell.length_c   1.000
_cell.angle_alpha   90.00
_cell.angle_beta   90.00
_cell.angle_gamma   90.00
#
_symmetry.space_group_name_H-M   'P 1'
#
loop_
_entity.id
_entity.type
_entity.pdbx_description
1 polymer ?
#
loop_
_entity_poly.entity_id
_entity_poly.type
_entity_poly.pdbx_seq_one_letter_code
_entity_poly.pdbx_strand_id
1 'polypeptide(L)'
;MPKWAALFMVGAAWLSAADPAGMVLIPGGEYFRGRAFPWSDYEVAWYPNPVKDDSPARKITVDAFWLDAAEVTNLRYAAFVKSEGHRAPYHWRSGQMSAGKGSHPANNVSWDDAVAFCAWDGAKRLPTEAEWEKAARGDQEGKMYPWGDRDITAKDAVFNQIDGPQAVCSKGKVGGLCDVTGNVWEWCSDWYGQKYYASAAPVNPSGPETGQYRVLRGGSWFDVPPLFLTIPYRSWARPGERSPTIGLRCAKSAAR
;
A
#
# COMPACT_ATOMS: atom_id res chain seq x y z
N MET A 1 8.47 28.52 46.78
CA MET A 1 7.38 27.97 45.93
C MET A 1 7.95 27.80 44.53
N PRO A 2 8.25 26.59 44.07
CA PRO A 2 8.72 26.37 42.68
C PRO A 2 7.54 26.32 41.73
N LYS A 3 7.60 27.11 40.65
CA LYS A 3 6.65 27.13 39.55
C LYS A 3 6.93 25.92 38.67
N TRP A 4 5.96 25.00 38.59
CA TRP A 4 5.96 23.88 37.64
C TRP A 4 5.60 24.43 36.27
N ALA A 5 6.54 24.45 35.35
CA ALA A 5 6.29 24.68 33.94
C ALA A 5 5.69 23.39 33.33
N ALA A 6 4.41 23.44 33.00
CA ALA A 6 3.77 22.38 32.24
C ALA A 6 4.32 22.39 30.81
N LEU A 7 5.06 21.36 30.45
CA LEU A 7 5.49 21.09 29.07
C LEU A 7 4.26 20.58 28.30
N PHE A 8 3.63 21.44 27.53
CA PHE A 8 2.63 21.03 26.57
C PHE A 8 3.35 20.27 25.43
N MET A 9 3.25 18.94 25.43
CA MET A 9 3.52 18.17 24.26
C MET A 9 2.43 18.51 23.24
N VAL A 10 2.79 19.31 22.25
CA VAL A 10 1.97 19.53 21.06
C VAL A 10 2.04 18.24 20.27
N GLY A 11 1.05 17.38 20.47
CA GLY A 11 0.82 16.26 19.59
C GLY A 11 0.59 16.84 18.18
N ALA A 12 1.49 16.53 17.25
CA ALA A 12 1.33 16.91 15.86
C ALA A 12 0.05 16.24 15.35
N ALA A 13 -1.04 16.98 15.33
CA ALA A 13 -2.26 16.56 14.67
C ALA A 13 -1.92 16.39 13.18
N TRP A 14 -2.07 15.19 12.69
CA TRP A 14 -1.96 14.84 11.28
C TRP A 14 -3.13 15.49 10.51
N LEU A 15 -3.01 16.77 10.23
CA LEU A 15 -3.88 17.44 9.28
C LEU A 15 -3.38 17.09 7.87
N SER A 16 -3.77 15.94 7.35
CA SER A 16 -3.57 15.63 5.94
C SER A 16 -4.56 16.44 5.13
N ALA A 17 -4.12 17.60 4.63
CA ALA A 17 -4.84 18.23 3.54
C ALA A 17 -4.76 17.31 2.33
N ALA A 18 -5.89 16.80 1.84
CA ALA A 18 -5.91 16.11 0.56
C ALA A 18 -5.53 17.10 -0.53
N ASP A 19 -4.56 16.72 -1.38
CA ASP A 19 -4.29 17.46 -2.63
C ASP A 19 -5.61 17.54 -3.43
N PRO A 20 -5.90 18.64 -4.16
CA PRO A 20 -7.02 18.72 -5.10
C PRO A 20 -7.15 17.53 -6.06
N ALA A 21 -6.05 16.82 -6.31
CA ALA A 21 -6.00 15.60 -7.11
C ALA A 21 -6.37 14.30 -6.34
N GLY A 22 -6.83 14.38 -5.08
CA GLY A 22 -7.19 13.20 -4.29
C GLY A 22 -6.01 12.45 -3.67
N MET A 23 -4.92 13.14 -3.39
CA MET A 23 -3.74 12.60 -2.70
C MET A 23 -3.68 13.07 -1.25
N VAL A 24 -2.96 12.34 -0.43
CA VAL A 24 -2.66 12.65 0.98
C VAL A 24 -1.17 12.95 1.10
N LEU A 25 -0.81 14.06 1.74
CA LEU A 25 0.58 14.34 2.07
C LEU A 25 1.03 13.45 3.23
N ILE A 26 2.01 12.62 2.99
CA ILE A 26 2.69 11.82 4.02
C ILE A 26 3.95 12.58 4.43
N PRO A 27 4.04 13.05 5.69
CA PRO A 27 5.19 13.82 6.12
C PRO A 27 6.44 12.97 6.12
N GLY A 28 7.57 13.60 5.77
CA GLY A 28 8.88 12.99 5.88
C GLY A 28 9.25 12.70 7.33
N GLY A 29 10.27 11.87 7.52
CA GLY A 29 10.80 11.55 8.83
C GLY A 29 11.05 10.08 9.06
N GLU A 30 11.56 9.79 10.24
CA GLU A 30 11.91 8.43 10.68
C GLU A 30 10.66 7.62 11.07
N TYR A 31 10.71 6.31 10.84
CA TYR A 31 9.72 5.36 11.34
C TYR A 31 10.34 3.95 11.45
N PHE A 32 9.72 3.06 12.21
CA PHE A 32 10.09 1.64 12.26
C PHE A 32 9.46 0.88 11.10
N ARG A 33 10.31 0.45 10.15
CA ARG A 33 9.96 -0.44 9.05
C ARG A 33 10.09 -1.89 9.46
N GLY A 34 9.15 -2.71 9.08
CA GLY A 34 9.18 -4.16 9.31
C GLY A 34 8.35 -4.62 10.49
N ARG A 35 8.43 -5.92 10.77
CA ARG A 35 7.66 -6.59 11.81
C ARG A 35 8.32 -6.42 13.19
N ALA A 36 7.59 -5.80 14.12
CA ALA A 36 8.01 -5.60 15.50
C ALA A 36 7.25 -6.51 16.49
N PHE A 37 6.34 -7.36 16.03
CA PHE A 37 5.56 -8.30 16.83
C PHE A 37 5.89 -9.75 16.46
N PRO A 38 5.70 -10.72 17.39
CA PRO A 38 6.00 -12.12 17.13
C PRO A 38 5.07 -12.71 16.06
N TRP A 39 5.54 -13.76 15.40
CA TRP A 39 4.68 -14.62 14.59
C TRP A 39 3.71 -15.37 15.52
N SER A 40 2.43 -15.41 15.15
CA SER A 40 1.44 -16.19 15.87
C SER A 40 1.63 -17.69 15.59
N ASP A 41 1.15 -18.53 16.51
CA ASP A 41 1.16 -19.99 16.32
C ASP A 41 0.37 -20.40 15.06
N TYR A 42 -0.69 -19.67 14.73
CA TYR A 42 -1.47 -19.88 13.52
C TYR A 42 -0.65 -19.62 12.26
N GLU A 43 0.09 -18.51 12.20
CA GLU A 43 0.97 -18.19 11.06
C GLU A 43 2.04 -19.27 10.88
N VAL A 44 2.64 -19.73 11.99
CA VAL A 44 3.66 -20.78 11.97
C VAL A 44 3.06 -22.13 11.53
N ALA A 45 1.83 -22.45 11.93
CA ALA A 45 1.16 -23.70 11.54
C ALA A 45 0.84 -23.77 10.04
N TRP A 46 0.39 -22.66 9.45
CA TRP A 46 0.07 -22.58 8.02
C TRP A 46 1.31 -22.41 7.13
N TYR A 47 2.35 -21.75 7.65
CA TYR A 47 3.63 -21.55 6.98
C TYR A 47 4.76 -22.05 7.87
N PRO A 48 5.03 -23.35 7.91
CA PRO A 48 6.04 -23.96 8.81
C PRO A 48 7.45 -23.39 8.56
N ASN A 49 7.69 -22.77 7.38
CA ASN A 49 8.88 -22.00 7.07
C ASN A 49 8.48 -20.60 6.56
N PRO A 50 7.94 -19.72 7.41
CA PRO A 50 7.57 -18.39 6.97
C PRO A 50 8.80 -17.66 6.44
N VAL A 51 8.64 -17.05 5.28
CA VAL A 51 9.66 -16.16 4.72
C VAL A 51 9.69 -14.93 5.61
N LYS A 52 10.63 -14.89 6.57
CA LYS A 52 10.79 -13.77 7.52
C LYS A 52 11.48 -12.60 6.84
N ASP A 53 10.92 -12.15 5.74
CA ASP A 53 11.47 -11.12 4.85
C ASP A 53 11.06 -9.70 5.25
N ASP A 54 10.12 -9.59 6.19
CA ASP A 54 9.69 -8.36 6.85
C ASP A 54 10.52 -8.02 8.11
N SER A 55 11.63 -8.70 8.29
CA SER A 55 12.54 -8.59 9.44
C SER A 55 14.00 -8.43 9.00
N PRO A 56 14.87 -7.81 9.82
CA PRO A 56 14.59 -7.22 11.12
C PRO A 56 13.82 -5.89 11.00
N ALA A 57 12.97 -5.60 12.00
CA ALA A 57 12.40 -4.27 12.13
C ALA A 57 13.51 -3.26 12.46
N ARG A 58 13.53 -2.12 11.76
CA ARG A 58 14.56 -1.10 11.96
C ARG A 58 14.06 0.29 11.60
N LYS A 59 14.66 1.29 12.22
CA LYS A 59 14.38 2.68 11.88
C LYS A 59 14.98 3.03 10.53
N ILE A 60 14.18 3.67 9.69
CA ILE A 60 14.57 4.27 8.42
C ILE A 60 13.91 5.64 8.28
N THR A 61 14.49 6.48 7.45
CA THR A 61 13.94 7.80 7.11
C THR A 61 13.40 7.79 5.68
N VAL A 62 12.24 8.40 5.46
CA VAL A 62 11.65 8.62 4.14
C VAL A 62 11.33 10.12 4.02
N ASP A 63 11.66 10.72 2.88
CA ASP A 63 11.29 12.11 2.56
C ASP A 63 9.76 12.25 2.48
N ALA A 64 9.24 13.48 2.58
CA ALA A 64 7.82 13.73 2.40
C ALA A 64 7.39 13.42 0.96
N PHE A 65 6.20 12.84 0.81
CA PHE A 65 5.62 12.48 -0.48
C PHE A 65 4.09 12.54 -0.43
N TRP A 66 3.48 12.65 -1.59
CA TRP A 66 2.04 12.51 -1.77
C TRP A 66 1.71 11.07 -2.15
N LEU A 67 0.61 10.54 -1.62
CA LEU A 67 0.10 9.22 -1.95
C LEU A 67 -1.38 9.33 -2.32
N ASP A 68 -1.83 8.64 -3.37
CA ASP A 68 -3.25 8.55 -3.69
C ASP A 68 -4.05 8.09 -2.47
N ALA A 69 -5.11 8.83 -2.13
CA ALA A 69 -5.94 8.54 -0.95
C ALA A 69 -6.63 7.17 -1.03
N ALA A 70 -6.83 6.67 -2.25
CA ALA A 70 -7.42 5.37 -2.53
C ALA A 70 -6.65 4.68 -3.66
N GLU A 71 -6.93 3.39 -3.85
CA GLU A 71 -6.51 2.64 -5.03
C GLU A 71 -7.03 3.31 -6.32
N VAL A 72 -6.31 3.16 -7.41
CA VAL A 72 -6.75 3.64 -8.74
C VAL A 72 -8.03 2.91 -9.14
N THR A 73 -9.07 3.69 -9.44
CA THR A 73 -10.38 3.13 -9.83
C THR A 73 -10.43 2.71 -11.29
N ASN A 74 -11.35 1.80 -11.62
CA ASN A 74 -11.64 1.42 -13.00
C ASN A 74 -11.98 2.64 -13.87
N LEU A 75 -12.67 3.64 -13.33
CA LEU A 75 -13.03 4.85 -14.06
C LEU A 75 -11.78 5.67 -14.44
N ARG A 76 -10.84 5.87 -13.49
CA ARG A 76 -9.56 6.55 -13.78
C ARG A 76 -8.74 5.76 -14.79
N TYR A 77 -8.66 4.44 -14.63
CA TYR A 77 -7.91 3.58 -15.53
C TYR A 77 -8.53 3.53 -16.95
N ALA A 78 -9.85 3.58 -17.07
CA ALA A 78 -10.54 3.66 -18.37
C ALA A 78 -10.23 4.96 -19.12
N ALA A 79 -10.08 6.09 -18.42
CA ALA A 79 -9.64 7.33 -19.03
C ALA A 79 -8.23 7.22 -19.63
N PHE A 80 -7.31 6.58 -18.91
CA PHE A 80 -5.95 6.28 -19.39
C PHE A 80 -5.97 5.37 -20.64
N VAL A 81 -6.70 4.25 -20.57
CA VAL A 81 -6.83 3.32 -21.73
C VAL A 81 -7.35 4.07 -22.95
N LYS A 82 -8.34 4.94 -22.77
CA LYS A 82 -8.94 5.72 -23.86
C LYS A 82 -7.98 6.76 -24.45
N SER A 83 -7.23 7.49 -23.59
CA SER A 83 -6.35 8.58 -24.06
C SER A 83 -5.08 8.07 -24.73
N GLU A 84 -4.49 7.02 -24.19
CA GLU A 84 -3.19 6.51 -24.62
C GLU A 84 -3.29 5.30 -25.56
N GLY A 85 -4.49 4.79 -25.83
CA GLY A 85 -4.66 3.54 -26.55
C GLY A 85 -4.01 2.34 -25.82
N HIS A 86 -3.83 2.49 -24.50
CA HIS A 86 -3.20 1.45 -23.70
C HIS A 86 -4.08 0.21 -23.60
N ARG A 87 -3.47 -0.95 -23.40
CA ARG A 87 -4.23 -2.20 -23.27
C ARG A 87 -5.13 -2.17 -22.03
N ALA A 88 -6.39 -2.55 -22.21
CA ALA A 88 -7.33 -2.70 -21.11
C ALA A 88 -7.01 -3.95 -20.25
N PRO A 89 -7.43 -3.98 -18.97
CA PRO A 89 -7.46 -5.21 -18.18
C PRO A 89 -8.18 -6.33 -18.93
N TYR A 90 -7.62 -7.55 -18.93
CA TYR A 90 -8.13 -8.63 -19.80
C TYR A 90 -9.57 -9.07 -19.47
N HIS A 91 -10.06 -8.81 -18.26
CA HIS A 91 -11.43 -9.11 -17.83
C HIS A 91 -12.46 -8.08 -18.31
N TRP A 92 -12.02 -6.96 -18.89
CA TRP A 92 -12.91 -5.97 -19.47
C TRP A 92 -13.38 -6.43 -20.85
N ARG A 93 -14.69 -6.68 -20.97
CA ARG A 93 -15.28 -7.15 -22.23
C ARG A 93 -15.17 -6.07 -23.30
N SER A 94 -14.59 -6.42 -24.45
CA SER A 94 -14.34 -5.48 -25.56
C SER A 94 -13.56 -4.22 -25.11
N GLY A 95 -12.66 -4.36 -24.12
CA GLY A 95 -11.88 -3.24 -23.60
C GLY A 95 -12.67 -2.27 -22.70
N GLN A 96 -13.89 -2.62 -22.30
CA GLN A 96 -14.73 -1.79 -21.45
C GLN A 96 -14.97 -2.44 -20.09
N MET A 97 -14.86 -1.63 -19.04
CA MET A 97 -15.18 -2.07 -17.67
C MET A 97 -16.66 -2.45 -17.56
N SER A 98 -16.97 -3.39 -16.68
CA SER A 98 -18.37 -3.78 -16.40
C SER A 98 -19.16 -2.59 -15.85
N ALA A 99 -20.45 -2.51 -16.25
CA ALA A 99 -21.36 -1.48 -15.75
C ALA A 99 -21.43 -1.52 -14.21
N GLY A 100 -21.48 -0.35 -13.57
CA GLY A 100 -21.52 -0.20 -12.12
C GLY A 100 -20.19 -0.45 -11.40
N LYS A 101 -19.10 -0.83 -12.10
CA LYS A 101 -17.78 -1.11 -11.51
C LYS A 101 -16.80 0.07 -11.61
N GLY A 102 -17.24 1.25 -11.97
CA GLY A 102 -16.37 2.42 -12.14
C GLY A 102 -15.59 2.83 -10.89
N SER A 103 -16.21 2.74 -9.71
CA SER A 103 -15.60 3.04 -8.41
C SER A 103 -14.82 1.87 -7.78
N HIS A 104 -14.79 0.69 -8.39
CA HIS A 104 -13.98 -0.43 -7.90
C HIS A 104 -12.52 -0.24 -8.33
N PRO A 105 -11.55 -0.84 -7.62
CA PRO A 105 -10.15 -0.73 -7.99
C PRO A 105 -9.88 -1.35 -9.37
N ALA A 106 -9.02 -0.70 -10.13
CA ALA A 106 -8.44 -1.27 -11.33
C ALA A 106 -7.52 -2.44 -10.95
N ASN A 107 -7.84 -3.62 -11.43
CA ASN A 107 -7.07 -4.83 -11.18
C ASN A 107 -6.77 -5.58 -12.49
N ASN A 108 -6.07 -6.69 -12.42
CA ASN A 108 -5.56 -7.38 -13.62
C ASN A 108 -4.64 -6.47 -14.45
N VAL A 109 -3.85 -5.67 -13.80
CA VAL A 109 -2.85 -4.77 -14.36
C VAL A 109 -1.46 -5.24 -13.97
N SER A 110 -0.53 -5.26 -14.93
CA SER A 110 0.87 -5.60 -14.67
C SER A 110 1.60 -4.43 -14.01
N TRP A 111 2.81 -4.67 -13.54
CA TRP A 111 3.66 -3.62 -13.00
C TRP A 111 3.96 -2.53 -14.04
N ASP A 112 4.24 -2.92 -15.28
CA ASP A 112 4.49 -1.97 -16.38
C ASP A 112 3.24 -1.14 -16.70
N ASP A 113 2.04 -1.75 -16.66
CA ASP A 113 0.77 -1.03 -16.83
C ASP A 113 0.57 -0.01 -15.70
N ALA A 114 0.91 -0.39 -14.47
CA ALA A 114 0.78 0.47 -13.30
C ALA A 114 1.75 1.66 -13.36
N VAL A 115 3.00 1.44 -13.78
CA VAL A 115 3.99 2.50 -14.02
C VAL A 115 3.50 3.46 -15.09
N ALA A 116 3.04 2.94 -16.23
CA ALA A 116 2.53 3.76 -17.33
C ALA A 116 1.32 4.61 -16.90
N PHE A 117 0.40 4.02 -16.14
CA PHE A 117 -0.75 4.74 -15.59
C PHE A 117 -0.31 5.89 -14.68
N CYS A 118 0.57 5.62 -13.70
CA CYS A 118 1.00 6.66 -12.76
C CYS A 118 1.74 7.80 -13.46
N ALA A 119 2.55 7.50 -14.47
CA ALA A 119 3.23 8.53 -15.29
C ALA A 119 2.23 9.42 -16.06
N TRP A 120 1.19 8.82 -16.63
CA TRP A 120 0.12 9.53 -17.32
C TRP A 120 -0.72 10.39 -16.36
N ASP A 121 -1.01 9.90 -15.18
CA ASP A 121 -1.88 10.54 -14.18
C ASP A 121 -1.17 11.69 -13.42
N GLY A 122 -0.59 12.63 -14.14
CA GLY A 122 0.02 13.83 -13.58
C GLY A 122 1.49 13.67 -13.17
N ALA A 123 2.27 12.90 -13.94
CA ALA A 123 3.68 12.62 -13.69
C ALA A 123 3.93 12.05 -12.28
N LYS A 124 3.06 11.15 -11.89
CA LYS A 124 3.19 10.35 -10.66
C LYS A 124 4.07 9.11 -10.92
N ARG A 125 4.31 8.35 -9.90
CA ARG A 125 5.04 7.08 -9.91
C ARG A 125 4.39 6.07 -8.97
N LEU A 126 4.79 4.82 -9.03
CA LEU A 126 4.47 3.89 -7.95
C LEU A 126 5.17 4.32 -6.63
N PRO A 127 4.59 4.08 -5.47
CA PRO A 127 5.29 4.25 -4.20
C PRO A 127 6.45 3.27 -4.10
N THR A 128 7.53 3.65 -3.41
CA THR A 128 8.47 2.66 -2.91
C THR A 128 7.81 1.83 -1.81
N GLU A 129 8.31 0.64 -1.57
CA GLU A 129 7.82 -0.21 -0.48
C GLU A 129 7.92 0.50 0.87
N ALA A 130 8.99 1.27 1.08
CA ALA A 130 9.18 2.05 2.31
C ALA A 130 8.17 3.20 2.44
N GLU A 131 7.85 3.89 1.36
CA GLU A 131 6.81 4.92 1.34
C GLU A 131 5.44 4.31 1.63
N TRP A 132 5.11 3.21 0.96
CA TRP A 132 3.85 2.51 1.17
C TRP A 132 3.68 2.11 2.64
N GLU A 133 4.68 1.47 3.24
CA GLU A 133 4.61 1.02 4.64
C GLU A 133 4.53 2.19 5.61
N LYS A 134 5.30 3.28 5.39
CA LYS A 134 5.19 4.50 6.21
C LYS A 134 3.77 5.07 6.20
N ALA A 135 3.17 5.16 5.02
CA ALA A 135 1.82 5.67 4.85
C ALA A 135 0.77 4.78 5.54
N ALA A 136 0.88 3.45 5.37
CA ALA A 136 -0.02 2.49 6.00
C ALA A 136 0.10 2.48 7.54
N ARG A 137 1.29 2.74 8.08
CA ARG A 137 1.49 2.82 9.53
C ARG A 137 0.92 4.10 10.14
N GLY A 138 1.05 5.23 9.46
CA GLY A 138 0.73 6.51 10.08
C GLY A 138 1.48 6.71 11.39
N ASP A 139 0.74 6.82 12.50
CA ASP A 139 1.25 6.91 13.88
C ASP A 139 1.30 5.55 14.63
N GLN A 140 0.92 4.45 13.95
CA GLN A 140 0.84 3.10 14.53
C GLN A 140 2.18 2.35 14.46
N GLU A 141 3.20 2.91 15.08
CA GLU A 141 4.55 2.34 15.07
C GLU A 141 4.57 0.95 15.72
N GLY A 142 5.12 -0.04 15.02
CA GLY A 142 5.24 -1.42 15.51
C GLY A 142 3.95 -2.23 15.51
N LYS A 143 2.81 -1.65 15.11
CA LYS A 143 1.50 -2.30 15.13
C LYS A 143 1.25 -3.19 13.92
N MET A 144 0.30 -4.13 14.09
CA MET A 144 -0.10 -5.08 13.03
C MET A 144 -0.88 -4.39 11.90
N TYR A 145 -1.84 -3.53 12.29
CA TYR A 145 -2.78 -2.90 11.37
C TYR A 145 -2.77 -1.38 11.50
N PRO A 146 -3.30 -0.65 10.52
CA PRO A 146 -3.39 0.82 10.57
C PRO A 146 -4.18 1.38 11.78
N TRP A 147 -4.99 0.56 12.41
CA TRP A 147 -5.79 0.89 13.61
C TRP A 147 -5.23 0.29 14.91
N GLY A 148 -4.04 -0.32 14.90
CA GLY A 148 -3.41 -0.97 16.05
C GLY A 148 -3.40 -2.48 15.97
N ASP A 149 -3.47 -3.17 17.14
CA ASP A 149 -3.32 -4.63 17.24
C ASP A 149 -4.64 -5.38 17.44
N ARG A 150 -5.79 -4.68 17.42
CA ARG A 150 -7.08 -5.37 17.51
C ARG A 150 -7.36 -6.15 16.22
N ASP A 151 -8.06 -7.26 16.36
CA ASP A 151 -8.44 -8.11 15.23
C ASP A 151 -9.18 -7.32 14.15
N ILE A 152 -8.87 -7.67 12.91
CA ILE A 152 -9.52 -7.11 11.72
C ILE A 152 -10.96 -7.60 11.62
N THR A 153 -11.86 -6.72 11.21
CA THR A 153 -13.27 -7.05 10.96
C THR A 153 -13.70 -6.58 9.57
N ALA A 154 -14.83 -7.06 9.10
CA ALA A 154 -15.41 -6.64 7.81
C ALA A 154 -15.79 -5.15 7.75
N LYS A 155 -15.73 -4.42 8.87
CA LYS A 155 -15.90 -2.96 8.91
C LYS A 155 -14.60 -2.22 8.57
N ASP A 156 -13.46 -2.87 8.78
CA ASP A 156 -12.15 -2.26 8.64
C ASP A 156 -11.59 -2.40 7.23
N ALA A 157 -11.79 -3.55 6.59
CA ALA A 157 -11.21 -3.88 5.30
C ALA A 157 -12.10 -4.82 4.48
N VAL A 158 -11.78 -4.95 3.21
CA VAL A 158 -12.38 -5.92 2.28
C VAL A 158 -11.43 -7.12 2.19
N PHE A 159 -11.81 -8.25 2.77
CA PHE A 159 -11.03 -9.48 2.79
C PHE A 159 -11.93 -10.70 2.90
N ASN A 160 -11.41 -11.89 2.68
CA ASN A 160 -12.14 -13.17 2.76
C ASN A 160 -13.47 -13.14 1.98
N GLN A 161 -13.42 -12.62 0.76
CA GLN A 161 -14.56 -12.52 -0.16
C GLN A 161 -14.38 -13.49 -1.32
N ILE A 162 -15.48 -13.83 -2.00
CA ILE A 162 -15.48 -14.63 -3.23
C ILE A 162 -15.97 -13.84 -4.44
N ASP A 163 -16.64 -12.71 -4.21
CA ASP A 163 -17.29 -11.91 -5.25
C ASP A 163 -16.38 -10.85 -5.88
N GLY A 164 -15.13 -10.75 -5.40
CA GLY A 164 -14.16 -9.78 -5.89
C GLY A 164 -14.05 -8.53 -5.02
N PRO A 165 -13.26 -7.53 -5.48
CA PRO A 165 -13.05 -6.30 -4.72
C PRO A 165 -14.32 -5.46 -4.66
N GLN A 166 -14.41 -4.60 -3.64
CA GLN A 166 -15.49 -3.63 -3.48
C GLN A 166 -15.07 -2.24 -4.00
N ALA A 167 -16.03 -1.32 -4.07
CA ALA A 167 -15.73 0.07 -4.38
C ALA A 167 -14.69 0.62 -3.40
N VAL A 168 -13.73 1.38 -3.92
CA VAL A 168 -12.70 2.01 -3.09
C VAL A 168 -13.33 2.87 -2.01
N CYS A 169 -12.70 2.97 -0.86
CA CYS A 169 -13.21 3.69 0.30
C CYS A 169 -14.58 3.21 0.82
N SER A 170 -14.95 1.97 0.53
CA SER A 170 -16.18 1.37 1.09
C SER A 170 -16.06 1.02 2.58
N LYS A 171 -14.87 1.02 3.12
CA LYS A 171 -14.54 0.78 4.52
C LYS A 171 -13.98 2.04 5.19
N GLY A 172 -13.51 1.89 6.44
CA GLY A 172 -12.94 2.99 7.19
C GLY A 172 -11.67 3.57 6.55
N LYS A 173 -11.38 4.84 6.86
CA LYS A 173 -10.14 5.52 6.48
C LYS A 173 -9.19 5.59 7.67
N VAL A 174 -7.91 5.46 7.40
CA VAL A 174 -6.86 5.67 8.39
C VAL A 174 -5.88 6.70 7.85
N GLY A 175 -5.65 7.79 8.59
CA GLY A 175 -4.76 8.88 8.16
C GLY A 175 -5.17 9.53 6.83
N GLY A 176 -6.46 9.50 6.46
CA GLY A 176 -6.95 9.98 5.17
C GLY A 176 -6.87 8.95 4.03
N LEU A 177 -6.21 7.82 4.25
CA LEU A 177 -6.06 6.73 3.26
C LEU A 177 -7.16 5.70 3.39
N CYS A 178 -7.64 5.20 2.26
CA CYS A 178 -8.56 4.08 2.14
C CYS A 178 -7.81 2.81 1.73
N ASP A 179 -8.35 1.66 2.12
CA ASP A 179 -8.01 0.35 1.57
C ASP A 179 -6.50 0.01 1.60
N VAL A 180 -5.76 0.56 2.59
CA VAL A 180 -4.35 0.18 2.85
C VAL A 180 -4.23 -1.21 3.48
N THR A 181 -5.35 -1.87 3.69
CA THR A 181 -5.48 -3.26 4.14
C THR A 181 -6.62 -3.90 3.39
N GLY A 182 -6.36 -4.98 2.65
CA GLY A 182 -7.36 -5.70 1.85
C GLY A 182 -7.67 -5.00 0.53
N ASN A 183 -8.82 -5.30 -0.05
CA ASN A 183 -9.33 -4.92 -1.35
C ASN A 183 -8.45 -5.42 -2.51
N VAL A 184 -7.34 -4.77 -2.87
CA VAL A 184 -6.36 -5.34 -3.81
C VAL A 184 -4.92 -5.17 -3.31
N TRP A 185 -4.05 -6.14 -3.60
CA TRP A 185 -2.61 -5.98 -3.51
C TRP A 185 -2.16 -4.80 -4.36
N GLU A 186 -1.20 -4.04 -3.87
CA GLU A 186 -0.71 -2.85 -4.54
C GLU A 186 0.73 -2.99 -4.99
N TRP A 187 0.99 -2.74 -6.28
CA TRP A 187 2.33 -2.69 -6.82
C TRP A 187 3.17 -1.59 -6.17
N CYS A 188 4.38 -1.95 -5.73
CA CYS A 188 5.42 -1.00 -5.38
C CYS A 188 6.49 -0.92 -6.49
N SER A 189 7.27 0.16 -6.48
CA SER A 189 8.37 0.36 -7.45
C SER A 189 9.53 -0.61 -7.26
N ASP A 190 9.68 -1.14 -6.05
CA ASP A 190 10.85 -1.91 -5.62
C ASP A 190 10.90 -3.29 -6.26
N TRP A 191 12.11 -3.73 -6.62
CA TRP A 191 12.36 -5.14 -6.78
C TRP A 191 12.28 -5.85 -5.43
N TYR A 192 11.69 -7.03 -5.41
CA TYR A 192 11.63 -7.85 -4.22
C TYR A 192 12.99 -8.50 -3.92
N GLY A 193 13.45 -8.37 -2.69
CA GLY A 193 14.59 -9.07 -2.14
C GLY A 193 14.28 -9.63 -0.76
N GLN A 194 14.32 -10.96 -0.62
CA GLN A 194 13.98 -11.64 0.63
C GLN A 194 14.81 -11.12 1.83
N LYS A 195 16.08 -10.84 1.62
CA LYS A 195 17.02 -10.40 2.68
C LYS A 195 17.24 -8.88 2.68
N TYR A 196 16.51 -8.13 1.87
CA TYR A 196 16.79 -6.71 1.66
C TYR A 196 16.66 -5.87 2.93
N TYR A 197 15.72 -6.19 3.82
CA TYR A 197 15.50 -5.42 5.04
C TYR A 197 16.75 -5.35 5.93
N ALA A 198 17.57 -6.41 5.96
CA ALA A 198 18.80 -6.43 6.75
C ALA A 198 19.88 -5.47 6.21
N SER A 199 19.91 -5.22 4.89
CA SER A 199 20.92 -4.42 4.19
C SER A 199 20.40 -3.11 3.59
N ALA A 200 19.10 -2.81 3.73
CA ALA A 200 18.50 -1.63 3.14
C ALA A 200 19.16 -0.33 3.60
N ALA A 201 19.26 0.64 2.69
CA ALA A 201 19.72 1.98 3.04
C ALA A 201 18.87 2.58 4.18
N PRO A 202 19.47 3.36 5.09
CA PRO A 202 18.73 3.96 6.20
C PRO A 202 17.83 5.13 5.76
N VAL A 203 18.08 5.69 4.58
CA VAL A 203 17.35 6.84 4.03
C VAL A 203 16.81 6.48 2.66
N ASN A 204 15.51 6.69 2.45
CA ASN A 204 14.79 6.46 1.20
C ASN A 204 15.13 5.12 0.51
N PRO A 205 15.05 3.96 1.21
CA PRO A 205 15.33 2.69 0.58
C PRO A 205 14.33 2.40 -0.56
N SER A 206 14.85 1.91 -1.68
CA SER A 206 14.10 1.70 -2.93
C SER A 206 14.19 0.24 -3.47
N GLY A 207 14.54 -0.70 -2.61
CA GLY A 207 14.72 -2.09 -2.99
C GLY A 207 16.10 -2.39 -3.59
N PRO A 208 16.35 -3.64 -3.95
CA PRO A 208 17.53 -4.03 -4.71
C PRO A 208 17.55 -3.36 -6.10
N GLU A 209 18.74 -3.20 -6.69
CA GLU A 209 18.87 -2.62 -8.05
C GLU A 209 18.22 -3.50 -9.13
N THR A 210 18.24 -4.81 -8.94
CA THR A 210 17.70 -5.79 -9.89
C THR A 210 16.94 -6.89 -9.15
N GLY A 211 16.03 -7.58 -9.86
CA GLY A 211 15.27 -8.69 -9.30
C GLY A 211 14.43 -9.42 -10.34
N GLN A 212 13.75 -10.46 -9.91
CA GLN A 212 12.80 -11.21 -10.74
C GLN A 212 11.34 -10.85 -10.46
N TYR A 213 11.09 -10.32 -9.27
CA TYR A 213 9.75 -10.00 -8.76
C TYR A 213 9.69 -8.57 -8.27
N ARG A 214 8.53 -7.94 -8.40
CA ARG A 214 8.20 -6.65 -7.81
C ARG A 214 7.42 -6.85 -6.52
N VAL A 215 7.59 -5.93 -5.58
CA VAL A 215 6.91 -5.97 -4.29
C VAL A 215 5.42 -5.66 -4.45
N LEU A 216 4.61 -6.40 -3.68
CA LEU A 216 3.18 -6.17 -3.47
C LEU A 216 2.91 -5.94 -1.98
N ARG A 217 1.98 -5.04 -1.68
CA ARG A 217 1.63 -4.70 -0.30
C ARG A 217 0.11 -4.64 -0.11
N GLY A 218 -0.34 -4.80 1.16
CA GLY A 218 -1.70 -4.51 1.61
C GLY A 218 -2.64 -5.69 1.76
N GLY A 219 -2.42 -6.79 1.06
CA GLY A 219 -3.40 -7.88 0.99
C GLY A 219 -4.53 -7.58 0.01
N SER A 220 -5.45 -8.52 -0.16
CA SER A 220 -6.56 -8.39 -1.10
C SER A 220 -7.89 -8.89 -0.55
N TRP A 221 -8.94 -8.69 -1.32
CA TRP A 221 -10.29 -9.18 -1.04
C TRP A 221 -10.38 -10.70 -0.85
N PHE A 222 -9.45 -11.45 -1.44
CA PHE A 222 -9.44 -12.92 -1.38
C PHE A 222 -8.69 -13.47 -0.17
N ASP A 223 -7.76 -12.69 0.38
CA ASP A 223 -6.89 -13.14 1.48
C ASP A 223 -7.65 -13.30 2.79
N VAL A 224 -7.15 -14.21 3.64
CA VAL A 224 -7.69 -14.45 4.99
C VAL A 224 -6.74 -13.89 6.04
N PRO A 225 -7.29 -13.28 7.13
CA PRO A 225 -6.46 -12.80 8.23
C PRO A 225 -5.86 -13.97 9.06
N PRO A 226 -4.83 -13.68 9.87
CA PRO A 226 -4.23 -12.35 10.05
C PRO A 226 -3.09 -12.05 9.07
N LEU A 227 -2.42 -13.06 8.53
CA LEU A 227 -1.09 -13.01 7.94
C LEU A 227 -0.96 -11.96 6.81
N PHE A 228 -1.71 -12.13 5.73
CA PHE A 228 -1.54 -11.35 4.50
C PHE A 228 -1.98 -9.89 4.60
N LEU A 229 -2.73 -9.56 5.65
CA LEU A 229 -3.41 -8.27 5.82
C LEU A 229 -2.70 -7.35 6.81
N THR A 230 -1.56 -7.78 7.37
CA THR A 230 -0.77 -6.94 8.29
C THR A 230 0.08 -5.93 7.54
N ILE A 231 0.30 -4.76 8.13
CA ILE A 231 1.13 -3.70 7.53
C ILE A 231 2.50 -4.22 7.09
N PRO A 232 3.28 -4.95 7.89
CA PRO A 232 4.63 -5.35 7.49
C PRO A 232 4.66 -6.49 6.47
N TYR A 233 3.54 -7.20 6.25
CA TYR A 233 3.55 -8.34 5.35
C TYR A 233 3.95 -7.94 3.92
N ARG A 234 4.84 -8.72 3.34
CA ARG A 234 5.38 -8.52 2.00
C ARG A 234 4.95 -9.65 1.09
N SER A 235 4.45 -9.30 -0.08
CA SER A 235 4.23 -10.23 -1.17
C SER A 235 4.96 -9.77 -2.42
N TRP A 236 4.94 -10.60 -3.45
CA TRP A 236 5.63 -10.31 -4.69
C TRP A 236 4.97 -11.02 -5.88
N ALA A 237 5.16 -10.44 -7.06
CA ALA A 237 4.77 -11.05 -8.33
C ALA A 237 5.75 -10.69 -9.45
N ARG A 238 5.74 -11.45 -10.55
CA ARG A 238 6.52 -11.09 -11.73
C ARG A 238 5.99 -9.78 -12.33
N PRO A 239 6.83 -8.91 -12.91
CA PRO A 239 6.38 -7.63 -13.46
C PRO A 239 5.24 -7.76 -14.48
N GLY A 240 5.24 -8.81 -15.29
CA GLY A 240 4.20 -9.07 -16.29
C GLY A 240 2.93 -9.74 -15.75
N GLU A 241 2.88 -10.11 -14.48
CA GLU A 241 1.74 -10.79 -13.90
C GLU A 241 0.52 -9.87 -13.80
N ARG A 242 -0.65 -10.46 -14.03
CA ARG A 242 -1.95 -9.81 -13.94
C ARG A 242 -2.88 -10.71 -13.16
N SER A 243 -3.42 -10.20 -12.07
CA SER A 243 -4.30 -10.96 -11.17
C SER A 243 -5.52 -10.16 -10.79
N PRO A 244 -6.68 -10.79 -10.58
CA PRO A 244 -7.87 -10.12 -10.07
C PRO A 244 -7.67 -9.57 -8.66
N THR A 245 -6.62 -9.96 -7.98
CA THR A 245 -6.26 -9.50 -6.64
C THR A 245 -5.20 -8.39 -6.63
N ILE A 246 -4.64 -8.01 -7.79
CA ILE A 246 -3.54 -7.04 -7.88
C ILE A 246 -3.98 -5.78 -8.61
N GLY A 247 -3.79 -4.64 -7.96
CA GLY A 247 -4.05 -3.29 -8.46
C GLY A 247 -2.89 -2.33 -8.12
N LEU A 248 -3.21 -1.05 -7.95
CA LEU A 248 -2.20 -0.01 -7.72
C LEU A 248 -2.78 1.22 -7.02
N ARG A 249 -1.90 2.00 -6.39
CA ARG A 249 -2.05 3.43 -6.10
C ARG A 249 -0.79 4.17 -6.50
N CYS A 250 -0.90 5.46 -6.80
CA CYS A 250 0.26 6.26 -7.22
C CYS A 250 0.78 7.13 -6.09
N ALA A 251 2.07 7.46 -6.17
CA ALA A 251 2.76 8.41 -5.32
C ALA A 251 3.36 9.56 -6.14
N LYS A 252 3.66 10.67 -5.48
CA LYS A 252 4.37 11.81 -6.06
C LYS A 252 5.30 12.39 -5.02
N SER A 253 6.54 12.70 -5.39
CA SER A 253 7.47 13.35 -4.46
C SER A 253 6.93 14.72 -4.08
N ALA A 254 6.99 15.06 -2.79
CA ALA A 254 6.69 16.43 -2.37
C ALA A 254 7.82 17.35 -2.85
N ALA A 255 7.46 18.58 -3.23
CA ALA A 255 8.47 19.60 -3.50
C ALA A 255 9.30 19.84 -2.24
N ARG A 256 10.62 19.95 -2.41
CA ARG A 256 11.54 20.34 -1.33
C ARG A 256 11.39 21.82 -1.00
#